data_e22abc28a317da4555ed788ea4084e57
#
_entry.id   e22abc28a317da4555ed788ea4084e57
#
_cell.length_a   1.000
_cell.length_b   1.000
_cell.length_c   1.000
_cell.angle_alpha   90.00
_cell.angle_beta   90.00
_cell.angle_gamma   90.00
#
_symmetry.space_group_name_H-M   'P 1'
#
loop_
_entity.id
_entity.type
_entity.pdbx_description
1 polymer ?
#
loop_
_entity_poly.entity_id
_entity_poly.type
_entity_poly.pdbx_seq_one_letter_code
_entity_poly.pdbx_strand_id
1 'polypeptide(L)'
;MSADEIATADITVMPDGEGLPSGSGNAVAGLSVYAANCLACHGEKGEGGVNDTLVGGHGSLTSDRPQKTIGSYWPYATTLFDYVRRAMPYQTPGSLGNDELYAVTAYLFYLNGIIEENKVLNAETLPEIKMPNRDNFVWAYSQ
;
A
#
# COMPACT_ATOMS: atom_id res chain seq x y z
N MET A 1 -22.88 20.33 -5.64
CA MET A 1 -22.11 19.75 -4.54
C MET A 1 -21.49 20.89 -3.77
N SER A 2 -21.75 21.00 -2.48
CA SER A 2 -21.17 22.04 -1.61
C SER A 2 -19.70 21.73 -1.31
N ALA A 3 -18.95 22.72 -0.78
CA ALA A 3 -17.56 22.49 -0.35
C ALA A 3 -17.48 21.43 0.77
N ASP A 4 -18.46 21.38 1.66
CA ASP A 4 -18.53 20.40 2.73
C ASP A 4 -18.81 18.97 2.21
N GLU A 5 -19.68 18.85 1.20
CA GLU A 5 -19.92 17.55 0.54
C GLU A 5 -18.67 17.06 -0.20
N ILE A 6 -17.92 17.95 -0.85
CA ILE A 6 -16.66 17.62 -1.49
C ILE A 6 -15.63 17.16 -0.44
N ALA A 7 -15.46 17.92 0.64
CA ALA A 7 -14.51 17.58 1.70
C ALA A 7 -14.85 16.24 2.38
N THR A 8 -16.13 15.91 2.51
CA THR A 8 -16.58 14.63 3.08
C THR A 8 -16.33 13.46 2.12
N ALA A 9 -16.44 13.71 0.81
CA ALA A 9 -16.22 12.69 -0.22
C ALA A 9 -14.74 12.53 -0.62
N ASP A 10 -13.89 13.50 -0.27
CA ASP A 10 -12.47 13.45 -0.56
C ASP A 10 -11.77 12.45 0.35
N ILE A 11 -11.26 11.39 -0.26
CA ILE A 11 -10.48 10.34 0.41
C ILE A 11 -9.01 10.37 0.00
N THR A 12 -8.55 11.46 -0.61
CA THR A 12 -7.18 11.61 -1.09
C THR A 12 -6.18 11.53 0.08
N VAL A 13 -5.15 10.71 -0.10
CA VAL A 13 -4.04 10.60 0.83
C VAL A 13 -2.78 11.10 0.15
N MET A 14 -2.14 12.11 0.75
CA MET A 14 -0.92 12.70 0.25
C MET A 14 0.32 11.92 0.73
N PRO A 15 1.48 12.07 0.06
CA PRO A 15 2.71 11.38 0.46
C PRO A 15 3.18 11.64 1.90
N ASP A 16 2.89 12.82 2.44
CA ASP A 16 3.20 13.22 3.83
C ASP A 16 2.20 12.70 4.86
N GLY A 17 1.12 12.04 4.41
CA GLY A 17 0.09 11.48 5.25
C GLY A 17 -1.15 12.36 5.43
N GLU A 18 -1.18 13.56 4.84
CA GLU A 18 -2.42 14.34 4.82
C GLU A 18 -3.56 13.52 4.21
N GLY A 19 -4.72 13.50 4.86
CA GLY A 19 -5.89 12.74 4.43
C GLY A 19 -5.96 11.30 4.95
N LEU A 20 -4.95 10.81 5.67
CA LEU A 20 -5.02 9.51 6.33
C LEU A 20 -6.11 9.52 7.42
N PRO A 21 -7.00 8.51 7.42
CA PRO A 21 -8.03 8.41 8.45
C PRO A 21 -7.45 7.89 9.77
N SER A 22 -8.20 8.06 10.85
CA SER A 22 -7.91 7.40 12.12
C SER A 22 -8.04 5.88 11.97
N GLY A 23 -7.20 5.15 12.69
CA GLY A 23 -7.15 3.69 12.67
C GLY A 23 -5.72 3.20 12.85
N SER A 24 -5.56 1.89 13.01
CA SER A 24 -4.23 1.27 13.13
C SER A 24 -4.27 -0.21 12.77
N GLY A 25 -3.11 -0.76 12.40
CA GLY A 25 -2.96 -2.18 12.17
C GLY A 25 -1.49 -2.60 12.04
N ASN A 26 -1.24 -3.89 12.18
CA ASN A 26 0.07 -4.50 11.96
C ASN A 26 -0.04 -5.70 11.03
N ALA A 27 1.09 -6.31 10.66
CA ALA A 27 1.09 -7.43 9.71
C ALA A 27 0.40 -8.68 10.27
N VAL A 28 0.42 -8.90 11.59
CA VAL A 28 -0.29 -10.03 12.22
C VAL A 28 -1.80 -9.95 11.94
N ALA A 29 -2.40 -8.79 12.17
CA ALA A 29 -3.80 -8.55 11.85
C ALA A 29 -4.05 -8.56 10.33
N GLY A 30 -3.10 -8.04 9.55
CA GLY A 30 -3.19 -7.93 8.10
C GLY A 30 -3.20 -9.27 7.36
N LEU A 31 -2.62 -10.31 7.94
CA LEU A 31 -2.65 -11.66 7.37
C LEU A 31 -4.09 -12.14 7.10
N SER A 32 -4.99 -11.98 8.07
CA SER A 32 -6.37 -12.41 7.93
C SER A 32 -7.14 -11.57 6.90
N VAL A 33 -6.88 -10.27 6.85
CA VAL A 33 -7.48 -9.37 5.84
C VAL A 33 -7.01 -9.76 4.44
N TYR A 34 -5.72 -10.01 4.27
CA TYR A 34 -5.12 -10.43 3.00
C TYR A 34 -5.69 -11.78 2.53
N ALA A 35 -5.73 -12.76 3.42
CA ALA A 35 -6.24 -14.10 3.11
C ALA A 35 -7.70 -14.06 2.64
N ALA A 36 -8.52 -13.21 3.24
CA ALA A 36 -9.94 -13.09 2.90
C ALA A 36 -10.20 -12.32 1.60
N ASN A 37 -9.35 -11.34 1.25
CA ASN A 37 -9.67 -10.34 0.23
C ASN A 37 -8.70 -10.28 -0.95
N CYS A 38 -7.47 -10.78 -0.81
CA CYS A 38 -6.38 -10.54 -1.77
C CYS A 38 -5.77 -11.82 -2.34
N LEU A 39 -5.66 -12.86 -1.50
CA LEU A 39 -4.94 -14.09 -1.78
C LEU A 39 -5.39 -14.77 -3.07
N ALA A 40 -6.71 -14.86 -3.33
CA ALA A 40 -7.26 -15.54 -4.48
C ALA A 40 -6.76 -14.98 -5.82
N CYS A 41 -6.42 -13.70 -5.85
CA CYS A 41 -5.95 -13.01 -7.05
C CYS A 41 -4.44 -12.81 -7.09
N HIS A 42 -3.81 -12.51 -5.94
CA HIS A 42 -2.41 -12.10 -5.86
C HIS A 42 -1.45 -13.18 -5.34
N GLY A 43 -1.97 -14.39 -5.06
CA GLY A 43 -1.18 -15.50 -4.53
C GLY A 43 -1.08 -15.49 -3.00
N GLU A 44 -0.60 -16.58 -2.44
CA GLU A 44 -0.57 -16.81 -1.00
C GLU A 44 0.33 -15.82 -0.25
N LYS A 45 1.42 -15.41 -0.88
CA LYS A 45 2.42 -14.47 -0.34
C LYS A 45 2.64 -13.25 -1.24
N GLY A 46 1.66 -12.89 -2.06
CA GLY A 46 1.78 -11.77 -3.00
C GLY A 46 2.67 -12.04 -4.21
N GLU A 47 3.00 -13.30 -4.47
CA GLU A 47 3.84 -13.72 -5.59
C GLU A 47 3.16 -13.60 -6.96
N GLY A 48 1.89 -13.24 -6.97
CA GLY A 48 1.06 -13.20 -8.17
C GLY A 48 0.25 -14.49 -8.36
N GLY A 49 -0.76 -14.38 -9.17
CA GLY A 49 -1.67 -15.47 -9.50
C GLY A 49 -2.39 -15.12 -10.78
N VAL A 50 -3.71 -15.00 -10.72
CA VAL A 50 -4.51 -14.49 -11.85
C VAL A 50 -4.29 -12.98 -12.06
N ASN A 51 -3.76 -12.29 -11.06
CA ASN A 51 -3.41 -10.86 -11.11
C ASN A 51 -1.96 -10.63 -10.66
N ASP A 52 -1.57 -9.36 -10.66
CA ASP A 52 -0.18 -8.91 -10.53
C ASP A 52 0.52 -9.37 -9.25
N THR A 53 1.82 -9.56 -9.37
CA THR A 53 2.77 -9.75 -8.29
C THR A 53 2.86 -8.48 -7.43
N LEU A 54 2.67 -8.62 -6.12
CA LEU A 54 2.74 -7.52 -5.16
C LEU A 54 4.06 -7.49 -4.37
N VAL A 55 4.76 -8.60 -4.33
CA VAL A 55 5.93 -8.84 -3.46
C VAL A 55 7.12 -9.29 -4.29
N GLY A 56 8.30 -8.80 -3.94
CA GLY A 56 9.56 -9.20 -4.58
C GLY A 56 10.07 -8.17 -5.59
N GLY A 57 10.90 -8.63 -6.52
CA GLY A 57 11.51 -7.78 -7.54
C GLY A 57 12.55 -6.77 -7.03
N HIS A 58 13.00 -6.91 -5.77
CA HIS A 58 14.00 -6.01 -5.18
C HIS A 58 15.29 -6.00 -6.00
N GLY A 59 15.78 -4.80 -6.35
CA GLY A 59 16.99 -4.61 -7.14
C GLY A 59 16.83 -4.95 -8.63
N SER A 60 15.66 -5.39 -9.09
CA SER A 60 15.45 -5.83 -10.47
C SER A 60 15.25 -4.70 -11.47
N LEU A 61 14.98 -3.46 -11.04
CA LEU A 61 14.58 -2.37 -11.93
C LEU A 61 15.65 -1.98 -12.98
N THR A 62 16.91 -2.27 -12.69
CA THR A 62 18.03 -2.05 -13.62
C THR A 62 18.49 -3.33 -14.34
N SER A 63 17.78 -4.43 -14.16
CA SER A 63 18.07 -5.71 -14.83
C SER A 63 17.37 -5.83 -16.18
N ASP A 64 17.72 -6.87 -16.93
CA ASP A 64 17.07 -7.18 -18.23
C ASP A 64 15.60 -7.58 -18.07
N ARG A 65 15.18 -7.93 -16.85
CA ARG A 65 13.81 -8.33 -16.51
C ARG A 65 13.31 -7.59 -15.26
N PRO A 66 13.05 -6.29 -15.38
CA PRO A 66 12.55 -5.51 -14.23
C PRO A 66 11.18 -5.99 -13.80
N GLN A 67 11.02 -6.22 -12.51
CA GLN A 67 9.76 -6.57 -11.87
C GLN A 67 9.31 -5.44 -10.95
N LYS A 68 8.26 -4.74 -11.34
CA LYS A 68 7.68 -3.65 -10.56
C LYS A 68 6.65 -4.22 -9.57
N THR A 69 6.95 -4.09 -8.30
CA THR A 69 6.06 -4.48 -7.19
C THR A 69 5.93 -3.33 -6.19
N ILE A 70 5.14 -3.53 -5.16
CA ILE A 70 5.07 -2.61 -4.02
C ILE A 70 6.48 -2.41 -3.43
N GLY A 71 7.23 -3.49 -3.22
CA GLY A 71 8.56 -3.44 -2.61
C GLY A 71 9.66 -2.92 -3.50
N SER A 72 9.60 -3.16 -4.80
CA SER A 72 10.68 -2.78 -5.73
C SER A 72 10.51 -1.39 -6.35
N TYR A 73 9.29 -0.90 -6.51
CA TYR A 73 9.01 0.24 -7.38
C TYR A 73 8.36 1.44 -6.68
N TRP A 74 7.34 1.23 -5.85
CA TRP A 74 6.50 2.31 -5.31
C TRP A 74 7.28 3.25 -4.40
N PRO A 75 7.20 4.61 -4.62
CA PRO A 75 8.04 5.55 -3.90
C PRO A 75 7.52 5.94 -2.52
N TYR A 76 6.21 5.85 -2.29
CA TYR A 76 5.57 6.29 -1.04
C TYR A 76 4.75 5.18 -0.41
N ALA A 77 4.91 5.02 0.89
CA ALA A 77 4.12 4.07 1.67
C ALA A 77 2.62 4.41 1.68
N THR A 78 2.30 5.69 1.74
CA THR A 78 0.92 6.21 1.71
C THR A 78 0.19 5.89 0.41
N THR A 79 0.91 5.75 -0.70
CA THR A 79 0.31 5.40 -2.00
C THR A 79 -0.33 4.01 -1.97
N LEU A 80 0.27 3.05 -1.27
CA LEU A 80 -0.33 1.71 -1.15
C LEU A 80 -1.66 1.77 -0.39
N PHE A 81 -1.68 2.49 0.74
CA PHE A 81 -2.91 2.69 1.52
C PHE A 81 -4.02 3.31 0.68
N ASP A 82 -3.71 4.40 -0.01
CA ASP A 82 -4.67 5.12 -0.86
C ASP A 82 -5.20 4.23 -1.98
N TYR A 83 -4.33 3.49 -2.65
CA TYR A 83 -4.71 2.57 -3.73
C TYR A 83 -5.63 1.45 -3.25
N VAL A 84 -5.29 0.79 -2.14
CA VAL A 84 -6.14 -0.27 -1.58
C VAL A 84 -7.50 0.30 -1.17
N ARG A 85 -7.53 1.45 -0.51
CA ARG A 85 -8.77 2.12 -0.10
C ARG A 85 -9.71 2.41 -1.27
N ARG A 86 -9.16 2.82 -2.42
CA ARG A 86 -9.94 3.22 -3.61
C ARG A 86 -10.34 2.06 -4.50
N ALA A 87 -9.45 1.08 -4.69
CA ALA A 87 -9.53 0.16 -5.80
C ALA A 87 -9.60 -1.31 -5.39
N MET A 88 -9.26 -1.66 -4.14
CA MET A 88 -9.18 -3.04 -3.68
C MET A 88 -10.06 -3.30 -2.45
N PRO A 89 -10.65 -4.50 -2.31
CA PRO A 89 -10.71 -5.60 -3.29
C PRO A 89 -11.44 -5.20 -4.57
N TYR A 90 -10.98 -5.70 -5.71
CA TYR A 90 -11.48 -5.26 -7.03
C TYR A 90 -13.00 -5.40 -7.21
N GLN A 91 -13.60 -6.47 -6.65
CA GLN A 91 -15.04 -6.70 -6.74
C GLN A 91 -15.86 -5.82 -5.78
N THR A 92 -15.23 -5.30 -4.73
CA THR A 92 -15.89 -4.51 -3.67
C THR A 92 -15.01 -3.35 -3.21
N PRO A 93 -14.66 -2.40 -4.10
CA PRO A 93 -13.83 -1.26 -3.72
C PRO A 93 -14.45 -0.47 -2.56
N GLY A 94 -13.62 -0.03 -1.61
CA GLY A 94 -14.08 0.74 -0.46
C GLY A 94 -14.75 -0.08 0.65
N SER A 95 -14.72 -1.41 0.58
CA SER A 95 -15.35 -2.29 1.58
C SER A 95 -14.54 -2.49 2.87
N LEU A 96 -13.23 -2.22 2.84
CA LEU A 96 -12.35 -2.40 4.00
C LEU A 96 -12.48 -1.21 4.96
N GLY A 97 -12.56 -1.51 6.25
CA GLY A 97 -12.48 -0.49 7.31
C GLY A 97 -11.07 0.06 7.47
N ASN A 98 -10.93 1.19 8.19
CA ASN A 98 -9.64 1.87 8.34
C ASN A 98 -8.57 0.98 8.99
N ASP A 99 -8.92 0.25 10.05
CA ASP A 99 -7.97 -0.68 10.71
C ASP A 99 -7.55 -1.81 9.77
N GLU A 100 -8.46 -2.34 8.97
CA GLU A 100 -8.16 -3.36 7.95
C GLU A 100 -7.23 -2.82 6.87
N LEU A 101 -7.41 -1.58 6.44
CA LEU A 101 -6.53 -0.90 5.48
C LEU A 101 -5.10 -0.75 6.02
N TYR A 102 -4.95 -0.29 7.26
CA TYR A 102 -3.63 -0.22 7.91
C TYR A 102 -3.00 -1.61 8.08
N ALA A 103 -3.80 -2.58 8.49
CA ALA A 103 -3.33 -3.93 8.73
C ALA A 103 -2.84 -4.62 7.43
N VAL A 104 -3.62 -4.56 6.35
CA VAL A 104 -3.21 -5.18 5.07
C VAL A 104 -2.03 -4.44 4.44
N THR A 105 -1.95 -3.11 4.58
CA THR A 105 -0.79 -2.32 4.18
C THR A 105 0.47 -2.77 4.93
N ALA A 106 0.36 -2.95 6.25
CA ALA A 106 1.46 -3.47 7.07
C ALA A 106 1.87 -4.88 6.65
N TYR A 107 0.93 -5.76 6.36
CA TYR A 107 1.21 -7.12 5.91
C TYR A 107 1.97 -7.15 4.58
N LEU A 108 1.57 -6.35 3.60
CA LEU A 108 2.26 -6.24 2.32
C LEU A 108 3.68 -5.67 2.46
N PHE A 109 3.89 -4.72 3.36
CA PHE A 109 5.24 -4.21 3.67
C PHE A 109 6.09 -5.26 4.40
N TYR A 110 5.50 -6.01 5.33
CA TYR A 110 6.19 -7.12 5.99
C TYR A 110 6.63 -8.20 4.99
N LEU A 111 5.75 -8.62 4.09
CA LEU A 111 6.08 -9.60 3.05
C LEU A 111 7.22 -9.11 2.13
N ASN A 112 7.32 -7.81 1.91
CA ASN A 112 8.41 -7.19 1.14
C ASN A 112 9.67 -6.88 1.97
N GLY A 113 9.70 -7.24 3.25
CA GLY A 113 10.85 -7.00 4.13
C GLY A 113 11.09 -5.52 4.49
N ILE A 114 10.06 -4.67 4.34
CA ILE A 114 10.18 -3.23 4.59
C ILE A 114 10.00 -2.90 6.07
N ILE A 115 9.11 -3.61 6.76
CA ILE A 115 8.86 -3.45 8.20
C ILE A 115 8.85 -4.79 8.91
N GLU A 116 9.01 -4.76 10.23
CA GLU A 116 8.85 -5.92 11.09
C GLU A 116 7.36 -6.27 11.28
N GLU A 117 7.07 -7.54 11.57
CA GLU A 117 5.71 -8.08 11.69
C GLU A 117 4.82 -7.34 12.69
N ASN A 118 5.40 -6.93 13.82
CA ASN A 118 4.67 -6.25 14.91
C ASN A 118 4.64 -4.73 14.79
N LYS A 119 5.24 -4.16 13.75
CA LYS A 119 5.20 -2.70 13.52
C LYS A 119 3.77 -2.24 13.31
N VAL A 120 3.29 -1.36 14.18
CA VAL A 120 1.96 -0.76 14.05
C VAL A 120 2.01 0.41 13.07
N LEU A 121 1.15 0.36 12.06
CA LEU A 121 0.90 1.48 11.14
C LEU A 121 -0.38 2.22 11.52
N ASN A 122 -0.31 3.51 11.46
CA ASN A 122 -1.42 4.45 11.69
C ASN A 122 -1.13 5.74 10.90
N ALA A 123 -1.95 6.79 11.08
CA ALA A 123 -1.79 8.06 10.37
C ALA A 123 -0.44 8.76 10.64
N GLU A 124 0.20 8.51 11.79
CA GLU A 124 1.49 9.09 12.15
C GLU A 124 2.67 8.26 11.62
N THR A 125 2.60 6.95 11.77
CA THR A 125 3.73 6.05 11.48
C THR A 125 3.82 5.61 10.02
N LEU A 126 2.71 5.57 9.29
CA LEU A 126 2.71 5.16 7.88
C LEU A 126 3.54 6.09 6.99
N PRO A 127 3.43 7.43 7.08
CA PRO A 127 4.23 8.35 6.26
C PRO A 127 5.74 8.28 6.52
N GLU A 128 6.14 7.80 7.71
CA GLU A 128 7.55 7.65 8.11
C GLU A 128 8.25 6.46 7.43
N ILE A 129 7.49 5.53 6.85
CA ILE A 129 8.06 4.36 6.18
C ILE A 129 8.77 4.79 4.91
N LYS A 130 10.09 4.61 4.88
CA LYS A 130 10.89 4.87 3.68
C LYS A 130 10.85 3.66 2.76
N MET A 131 10.22 3.83 1.61
CA MET A 131 10.16 2.78 0.59
C MET A 131 11.53 2.57 -0.07
N PRO A 132 11.89 1.33 -0.47
CA PRO A 132 13.18 1.03 -1.08
C PRO A 132 13.52 1.88 -2.31
N ASN A 133 12.52 2.21 -3.12
CA ASN A 133 12.70 2.98 -4.36
C ASN A 133 12.43 4.49 -4.20
N ARG A 134 12.32 4.99 -2.97
CA ARG A 134 11.91 6.38 -2.66
C ARG A 134 12.79 7.42 -3.35
N ASP A 135 14.09 7.20 -3.34
CA ASP A 135 15.08 8.19 -3.80
C ASP A 135 15.49 8.02 -5.28
N ASN A 136 14.90 7.04 -5.99
CA ASN A 136 15.26 6.74 -7.38
C ASN A 136 14.34 7.40 -8.41
N PHE A 137 13.32 8.15 -7.95
CA PHE A 137 12.46 8.92 -8.83
C PHE A 137 13.08 10.29 -9.11
N VAL A 138 13.10 10.66 -10.39
CA VAL A 138 13.54 11.98 -10.84
C VAL A 138 12.39 12.68 -11.56
N TRP A 139 12.29 13.98 -11.40
CA TRP A 139 11.31 14.78 -12.12
C TRP A 139 11.67 14.80 -13.62
N ALA A 140 10.70 14.51 -14.47
CA ALA A 140 10.89 14.52 -15.92
C ALA A 140 11.03 15.93 -16.50
N TYR A 141 10.54 16.93 -15.74
CA TYR A 141 10.59 18.33 -16.12
C TYR A 141 11.31 19.11 -15.02
N SER A 142 12.26 20.00 -15.44
CA SER A 142 12.84 20.97 -14.51
C SER A 142 11.76 21.96 -14.07
N GLN A 143 11.62 22.16 -12.77
CA GLN A 143 10.79 23.21 -12.19
C GLN A 143 11.47 24.56 -12.34
#